data_2be46080367adaac35c8f7b0dc9353b8
#
_entry.id   2be46080367adaac35c8f7b0dc9353b8
#
_cell.length_a   1.000
_cell.length_b   1.000
_cell.length_c   1.000
_cell.angle_alpha   90.00
_cell.angle_beta   90.00
_cell.angle_gamma   90.00
#
_symmetry.space_group_name_H-M   'P 1'
#
loop_
_entity.id
_entity.type
_entity.pdbx_description
1 polymer ?
#
loop_
_entity_poly.entity_id
_entity_poly.type
_entity_poly.pdbx_seq_one_letter_code
_entity_poly.pdbx_strand_id
1 'polypeptide(L)'
;MRIFKLFRKHYKTGYVYKVKLDDIIIQDGWDYIRIWKMNDRMTYFEKTGRFYSTIVIDRNFVLQDGFTSYRIAKLNGIKYVDVYFVD
;
A
#
# COMPACT_ATOMS: atom_id res chain seq x y z
N MET A 1 14.02 13.51 -4.51
CA MET A 1 14.49 12.21 -4.97
C MET A 1 15.61 11.65 -4.18
N ARG A 2 16.70 12.36 -4.07
CA ARG A 2 17.87 11.87 -3.36
C ARG A 2 17.61 11.66 -1.90
N ILE A 3 16.92 12.61 -1.28
CA ILE A 3 16.57 12.54 0.14
C ILE A 3 15.74 11.31 0.41
N PHE A 4 14.79 11.02 -0.47
CA PHE A 4 13.93 9.86 -0.32
C PHE A 4 14.75 8.57 -0.30
N LYS A 5 15.74 8.48 -1.18
CA LYS A 5 16.62 7.33 -1.24
C LYS A 5 17.41 7.13 0.05
N LEU A 6 17.87 8.22 0.64
CA LEU A 6 18.59 8.14 1.90
C LEU A 6 17.72 7.57 3.00
N PHE A 7 16.47 7.98 3.07
CA PHE A 7 15.56 7.51 4.12
C PHE A 7 15.20 6.05 3.98
N ARG A 8 15.28 5.48 2.78
CA ARG A 8 15.01 4.07 2.58
C ARG A 8 15.93 3.16 3.37
N LYS A 9 17.10 3.64 3.72
CA LYS A 9 18.06 2.87 4.50
C LYS A 9 17.54 2.52 5.89
N HIS A 10 16.58 3.27 6.38
CA HIS A 10 16.00 3.04 7.70
C HIS A 10 14.95 1.94 7.70
N TYR A 11 14.50 1.51 6.54
CA TYR A 11 13.46 0.49 6.45
C TYR A 11 14.11 -0.88 6.28
N LYS A 12 13.71 -1.80 7.14
CA LYS A 12 14.23 -3.17 7.11
C LYS A 12 13.17 -4.10 6.56
N THR A 13 13.59 -5.06 5.74
CA THR A 13 12.67 -6.07 5.23
C THR A 13 12.16 -6.92 6.38
N GLY A 14 10.91 -7.38 6.23
CA GLY A 14 10.29 -8.21 7.25
C GLY A 14 9.63 -7.44 8.37
N TYR A 15 9.56 -6.13 8.27
CA TYR A 15 8.94 -5.28 9.30
C TYR A 15 7.85 -4.41 8.72
N VAL A 16 6.96 -3.95 9.58
CA VAL A 16 5.87 -3.06 9.21
C VAL A 16 6.24 -1.63 9.60
N TYR A 17 6.01 -0.72 8.69
CA TYR A 17 6.24 0.72 8.94
C TYR A 17 5.07 1.51 8.42
N LYS A 18 4.84 2.66 9.04
CA LYS A 18 3.85 3.61 8.53
C LYS A 18 4.52 4.51 7.51
N VAL A 19 3.97 4.55 6.31
CA VAL A 19 4.52 5.37 5.24
C VAL A 19 3.42 6.21 4.59
N LYS A 20 3.85 7.23 3.87
CA LYS A 20 2.94 8.07 3.13
C LYS A 20 2.41 7.30 1.92
N LEU A 21 1.10 7.30 1.77
CA LEU A 21 0.48 6.56 0.65
C LEU A 21 1.00 7.05 -0.70
N ASP A 22 1.18 8.37 -0.83
CA ASP A 22 1.62 8.96 -2.09
C ASP A 22 3.06 8.60 -2.46
N ASP A 23 3.84 8.08 -1.53
CA ASP A 23 5.20 7.65 -1.81
C ASP A 23 5.26 6.25 -2.42
N ILE A 24 4.16 5.52 -2.40
CA ILE A 24 4.10 4.17 -2.96
C ILE A 24 4.02 4.26 -4.48
N ILE A 25 4.87 3.50 -5.15
CA ILE A 25 4.98 3.51 -6.61
C ILE A 25 4.22 2.31 -7.17
N ILE A 26 3.32 2.59 -8.11
CA ILE A 26 2.53 1.55 -8.78
C ILE A 26 3.14 1.29 -10.14
N GLN A 27 3.47 0.04 -10.40
CA GLN A 27 4.00 -0.35 -11.72
C GLN A 27 2.88 -0.40 -12.74
N ASP A 28 3.27 -0.27 -14.02
CA ASP A 28 2.32 -0.38 -15.11
C ASP A 28 1.63 -1.74 -15.07
N GLY A 29 0.35 -1.74 -15.40
CA GLY A 29 -0.42 -2.98 -15.43
C GLY A 29 -1.09 -3.35 -14.13
N TRP A 30 -0.88 -2.57 -13.07
CA TRP A 30 -1.48 -2.82 -11.77
C TRP A 30 -2.75 -2.01 -11.54
N ASP A 31 -3.34 -1.48 -12.60
CA ASP A 31 -4.54 -0.63 -12.48
C ASP A 31 -5.83 -1.41 -12.61
N TYR A 32 -5.77 -2.74 -12.76
CA TYR A 32 -6.96 -3.55 -12.93
C TYR A 32 -7.38 -4.22 -11.63
N ILE A 33 -8.62 -3.99 -11.22
CA ILE A 33 -9.23 -4.69 -10.09
C ILE A 33 -10.62 -5.11 -10.53
N ARG A 34 -10.97 -6.36 -10.24
CA ARG A 34 -12.33 -6.82 -10.51
C ARG A 34 -13.32 -6.09 -9.63
N ILE A 35 -14.42 -5.66 -10.21
CA ILE A 35 -15.41 -4.87 -9.48
C ILE A 35 -15.92 -5.59 -8.24
N TRP A 36 -16.22 -6.88 -8.36
CA TRP A 36 -16.73 -7.62 -7.21
C TRP A 36 -15.71 -7.67 -6.07
N LYS A 37 -14.46 -7.79 -6.42
CA LYS A 37 -13.39 -7.84 -5.41
C LYS A 37 -13.24 -6.50 -4.72
N MET A 38 -13.30 -5.44 -5.49
CA MET A 38 -13.20 -4.08 -4.93
C MET A 38 -14.35 -3.81 -3.97
N ASN A 39 -15.58 -4.16 -4.38
CA ASN A 39 -16.76 -3.96 -3.55
C ASN A 39 -16.68 -4.78 -2.26
N ASP A 40 -16.24 -6.02 -2.36
CA ASP A 40 -16.11 -6.90 -1.20
C ASP A 40 -15.10 -6.33 -0.20
N ARG A 41 -13.96 -5.90 -0.67
CA ARG A 41 -12.89 -5.36 0.18
C ARG A 41 -13.28 -4.01 0.78
N MET A 42 -14.01 -3.19 0.02
CA MET A 42 -14.50 -1.91 0.51
C MET A 42 -15.51 -2.14 1.64
N THR A 43 -16.42 -3.09 1.47
CA THR A 43 -17.39 -3.43 2.51
C THR A 43 -16.67 -3.88 3.78
N TYR A 44 -15.65 -4.69 3.63
CA TYR A 44 -14.86 -5.14 4.78
C TYR A 44 -14.23 -3.94 5.50
N PHE A 45 -13.65 -3.02 4.73
CA PHE A 45 -13.02 -1.83 5.30
C PHE A 45 -14.05 -0.97 6.02
N GLU A 46 -15.23 -0.78 5.44
CA GLU A 46 -16.27 0.03 6.04
C GLU A 46 -16.77 -0.54 7.35
N LYS A 47 -16.81 -1.88 7.45
CA LYS A 47 -17.29 -2.55 8.65
C LYS A 47 -16.25 -2.63 9.75
N THR A 48 -14.99 -2.79 9.40
CA THR A 48 -13.96 -3.09 10.39
C THR A 48 -12.97 -1.96 10.62
N GLY A 49 -12.89 -1.01 9.69
CA GLY A 49 -11.86 0.03 9.72
C GLY A 49 -10.48 -0.50 9.36
N ARG A 50 -10.41 -1.72 8.85
CA ARG A 50 -9.13 -2.37 8.52
C ARG A 50 -9.12 -2.77 7.06
N PHE A 51 -7.91 -2.87 6.50
CA PHE A 51 -7.74 -3.40 5.16
C PHE A 51 -7.76 -4.91 5.20
N TYR A 52 -8.39 -5.52 4.21
CA TYR A 52 -8.46 -6.97 4.12
C TYR A 52 -7.08 -7.60 3.90
N SER A 53 -6.26 -6.96 3.09
CA SER A 53 -4.92 -7.45 2.81
C SER A 53 -3.89 -6.39 3.15
N THR A 54 -2.70 -6.85 3.54
CA THR A 54 -1.59 -5.97 3.86
C THR A 54 -1.01 -5.37 2.59
N ILE A 55 -0.67 -4.10 2.65
CA ILE A 55 0.06 -3.45 1.56
C ILE A 55 1.53 -3.83 1.71
N VAL A 56 2.09 -4.42 0.66
CA VAL A 56 3.48 -4.89 0.65
C VAL A 56 4.25 -4.10 -0.40
N ILE A 57 5.36 -3.50 0.00
CA ILE A 57 6.20 -2.75 -0.92
C ILE A 57 7.64 -3.22 -0.78
N ASP A 58 8.44 -2.99 -1.83
CA ASP A 58 9.86 -3.26 -1.73
C ASP A 58 10.59 -2.02 -1.21
N ARG A 59 11.90 -2.13 -1.07
CA ARG A 59 12.68 -1.04 -0.50
C ARG A 59 12.82 0.16 -1.44
N ASN A 60 12.35 0.03 -2.67
CA ASN A 60 12.23 1.14 -3.61
C ASN A 60 10.83 1.74 -3.59
N PHE A 61 10.00 1.30 -2.66
CA PHE A 61 8.61 1.75 -2.50
C PHE A 61 7.70 1.31 -3.64
N VAL A 62 8.11 0.29 -4.38
CA VAL A 62 7.28 -0.25 -5.45
C VAL A 62 6.31 -1.27 -4.86
N LEU A 63 5.03 -1.11 -5.16
CA LEU A 63 3.99 -1.99 -4.64
C LEU A 63 4.20 -3.42 -5.16
N GLN A 64 4.19 -4.37 -4.23
CA GLN A 64 4.33 -5.79 -4.54
C GLN A 64 3.04 -6.57 -4.32
N ASP A 65 2.21 -6.13 -3.39
CA ASP A 65 0.94 -6.79 -3.09
C ASP A 65 0.04 -5.80 -2.35
N GLY A 66 -1.25 -6.10 -2.30
CA GLY A 66 -2.19 -5.26 -1.59
C GLY A 66 -2.72 -4.09 -2.39
N PHE A 67 -2.79 -4.22 -3.71
CA PHE A 67 -3.26 -3.14 -4.57
C PHE A 67 -4.69 -2.70 -4.22
N THR A 68 -5.56 -3.64 -3.89
CA THR A 68 -6.93 -3.30 -3.51
C THR A 68 -6.96 -2.42 -2.26
N SER A 69 -6.15 -2.77 -1.26
CA SER A 69 -6.05 -1.97 -0.04
C SER A 69 -5.49 -0.58 -0.34
N TYR A 70 -4.50 -0.51 -1.22
CA TYR A 70 -3.95 0.78 -1.67
C TYR A 70 -5.05 1.65 -2.29
N ARG A 71 -5.87 1.06 -3.19
CA ARG A 71 -6.93 1.80 -3.85
C ARG A 71 -8.00 2.26 -2.86
N ILE A 72 -8.35 1.41 -1.90
CA ILE A 72 -9.33 1.77 -0.88
C ILE A 72 -8.82 2.93 -0.04
N ALA A 73 -7.54 2.88 0.36
CA ALA A 73 -6.94 3.98 1.11
C ALA A 73 -6.99 5.28 0.30
N LYS A 74 -6.68 5.21 -0.98
CA LYS A 74 -6.68 6.36 -1.85
C LYS A 74 -8.08 6.95 -1.99
N LEU A 75 -9.08 6.11 -2.19
CA LEU A 75 -10.47 6.54 -2.34
C LEU A 75 -11.01 7.18 -1.07
N ASN A 76 -10.49 6.81 0.09
CA ASN A 76 -10.94 7.34 1.36
C ASN A 76 -10.07 8.49 1.88
N GLY A 77 -9.13 8.97 1.09
CA GLY A 77 -8.30 10.11 1.45
C GLY A 77 -7.33 9.82 2.59
N ILE A 78 -6.97 8.56 2.79
CA ILE A 78 -6.03 8.15 3.83
C ILE A 78 -4.63 8.54 3.39
N LYS A 79 -3.90 9.26 4.25
CA LYS A 79 -2.58 9.77 3.88
C LYS A 79 -1.44 8.86 4.27
N TYR A 80 -1.60 8.08 5.33
CA TYR A 80 -0.54 7.21 5.85
C TYR A 80 -1.10 5.81 6.03
N VAL A 81 -0.32 4.81 5.66
CA VAL A 81 -0.72 3.41 5.77
C VAL A 81 0.42 2.58 6.32
N ASP A 82 0.06 1.49 6.98
CA ASP A 82 1.03 0.52 7.42
C ASP A 82 1.37 -0.40 6.25
N VAL A 83 2.66 -0.59 6.01
CA VAL A 83 3.13 -1.43 4.91
C VAL A 83 4.17 -2.42 5.43
N TYR A 84 4.23 -3.56 4.77
CA TYR A 84 5.23 -4.57 5.05
C TYR A 84 6.31 -4.47 3.99
N PHE A 85 7.57 -4.43 4.42
CA PHE A 85 8.68 -4.28 3.49
C PHE A 85 9.27 -5.63 3.09
N VAL A 86 9.48 -5.80 1.78
CA VAL A 86 10.21 -6.94 1.23
C VAL A 86 11.37 -6.42 0.41
N ASP A 87 12.25 -7.32 0.01
CA ASP A 87 13.41 -6.91 -0.81
C ASP A 87 13.05 -6.57 -2.23
#